data_13fbfd1c648e87f63f35ca5996f102d1
#
_entry.id   13fbfd1c648e87f63f35ca5996f102d1
#
_cell.length_a   1.000
_cell.length_b   1.000
_cell.length_c   1.000
_cell.angle_alpha   90.00
_cell.angle_beta   90.00
_cell.angle_gamma   90.00
#
_symmetry.space_group_name_H-M   'P 1'
#
loop_
_entity.id
_entity.type
_entity.pdbx_description
1 polymer ?
#
loop_
_entity_poly.entity_id
_entity_poly.type
_entity_poly.pdbx_seq_one_letter_code
_entity_poly.pdbx_strand_id
1 'polypeptide(L)'
;MTQGQLQDLKKAARTALQTGRHTDAEAIARQMIALSPHAEAYDILSCALRNQNRFDDALSASDQALQIDPRNAAAAHNRALVLMRLGRTEEALRTYDELVVSGVRAAPLWLNRGVALMDLARVDEAERFFADGVRAWPADPGLQNALAMVRWSRTGAPDFAAEFETAVAQNPDHVLLRLRCADLLRRAGFAPKAEAMLHEGLQRAPETPLLLSSLGTLLEENDRAEEVLPYLQRAIALMPGVASQDSGLVNVLLRLGRGEEALPIIATWRAAQPVNQEWICYETTALRQMGDPRYYELCDYEEMVQPYEAEPPKGYANIAAFNEALSASLKKLHVLEAYPLDQSLRNGKQTTRNLTQVEDPVVAAYVAALDAPVHAYMERMRAHARTHPNHPWSSRVTGKYRITGSWSVLLKANGFHINHYHPEGWISSAYYVALPDAVAAGGNTQQGWIKFGEPRWPTPGCGIERVVQPRAGQLVLFPSYMWHGTIPFEQGERITAPFDAVPA
;
A
#
# COMPACT_ATOMS: atom_id res chain seq x y z
N MET A 1 -12.94 8.68 42.08
CA MET A 1 -13.51 7.88 40.97
C MET A 1 -13.74 6.46 41.46
N THR A 2 -14.87 5.84 41.14
CA THR A 2 -15.09 4.45 41.46
C THR A 2 -14.34 3.56 40.47
N GLN A 3 -13.92 2.38 40.90
CA GLN A 3 -13.26 1.38 40.04
C GLN A 3 -14.12 1.05 38.80
N GLY A 4 -15.45 1.17 38.91
CA GLY A 4 -16.40 1.01 37.81
C GLY A 4 -16.24 2.07 36.70
N GLN A 5 -16.12 3.33 37.06
CA GLN A 5 -15.94 4.42 36.08
C GLN A 5 -14.66 4.26 35.23
N LEU A 6 -13.57 3.77 35.83
CA LEU A 6 -12.34 3.49 35.08
C LEU A 6 -12.55 2.33 34.09
N GLN A 7 -13.26 1.28 34.48
CA GLN A 7 -13.58 0.16 33.61
C GLN A 7 -14.46 0.56 32.42
N ASP A 8 -15.43 1.45 32.66
CA ASP A 8 -16.29 1.98 31.57
C ASP A 8 -15.49 2.80 30.56
N LEU A 9 -14.57 3.67 31.02
CA LEU A 9 -13.67 4.41 30.15
C LEU A 9 -12.74 3.48 29.34
N LYS A 10 -12.18 2.46 29.97
CA LYS A 10 -11.36 1.46 29.27
C LYS A 10 -12.14 0.75 28.16
N LYS A 11 -13.36 0.31 28.47
CA LYS A 11 -14.24 -0.32 27.49
C LYS A 11 -14.57 0.61 26.32
N ALA A 12 -14.93 1.87 26.63
CA ALA A 12 -15.23 2.88 25.63
C ALA A 12 -14.03 3.19 24.72
N ALA A 13 -12.82 3.35 25.31
CA ALA A 13 -11.59 3.61 24.56
C ALA A 13 -11.23 2.44 23.61
N ARG A 14 -11.31 1.19 24.10
CA ARG A 14 -11.08 0.00 23.28
C ARG A 14 -12.10 -0.12 22.15
N THR A 15 -13.38 0.13 22.43
CA THR A 15 -14.42 0.16 21.40
C THR A 15 -14.14 1.24 20.35
N ALA A 16 -13.73 2.44 20.78
CA ALA A 16 -13.36 3.54 19.86
C ALA A 16 -12.18 3.15 18.95
N LEU A 17 -11.14 2.49 19.50
CA LEU A 17 -10.03 1.96 18.69
C LEU A 17 -10.51 0.92 17.68
N GLN A 18 -11.34 -0.03 18.08
CA GLN A 18 -11.88 -1.10 17.22
C GLN A 18 -12.78 -0.57 16.09
N THR A 19 -13.49 0.55 16.35
CA THR A 19 -14.40 1.17 15.39
C THR A 19 -13.74 2.31 14.57
N GLY A 20 -12.41 2.45 14.66
CA GLY A 20 -11.65 3.47 13.90
C GLY A 20 -11.82 4.92 14.40
N ARG A 21 -12.50 5.15 15.54
CA ARG A 21 -12.67 6.47 16.13
C ARG A 21 -11.47 6.86 16.98
N HIS A 22 -10.34 7.06 16.30
CA HIS A 22 -9.03 7.21 16.96
C HIS A 22 -8.92 8.49 17.79
N THR A 23 -9.54 9.59 17.37
CA THR A 23 -9.62 10.85 18.12
C THR A 23 -10.42 10.71 19.42
N ASP A 24 -11.52 9.96 19.39
CA ASP A 24 -12.30 9.68 20.59
C ASP A 24 -11.48 8.80 21.55
N ALA A 25 -10.79 7.79 21.03
CA ALA A 25 -9.93 6.91 21.84
C ALA A 25 -8.80 7.70 22.50
N GLU A 26 -8.18 8.68 21.79
CA GLU A 26 -7.18 9.59 22.36
C GLU A 26 -7.78 10.44 23.49
N ALA A 27 -8.93 11.07 23.28
CA ALA A 27 -9.58 11.90 24.27
C ALA A 27 -9.90 11.11 25.55
N ILE A 28 -10.45 9.90 25.40
CA ILE A 28 -10.76 9.00 26.53
C ILE A 28 -9.47 8.57 27.25
N ALA A 29 -8.42 8.19 26.51
CA ALA A 29 -7.14 7.78 27.10
C ALA A 29 -6.51 8.93 27.91
N ARG A 30 -6.52 10.16 27.40
CA ARG A 30 -6.06 11.36 28.13
C ARG A 30 -6.90 11.63 29.39
N GLN A 31 -8.20 11.42 29.33
CA GLN A 31 -9.07 11.49 30.51
C GLN A 31 -8.68 10.43 31.55
N MET A 32 -8.42 9.19 31.13
CA MET A 32 -7.96 8.13 32.03
C MET A 32 -6.64 8.48 32.72
N ILE A 33 -5.67 9.02 31.95
CA ILE A 33 -4.37 9.45 32.45
C ILE A 33 -4.53 10.59 33.48
N ALA A 34 -5.36 11.59 33.19
CA ALA A 34 -5.60 12.70 34.10
C ALA A 34 -6.26 12.26 35.42
N LEU A 35 -7.08 11.21 35.38
CA LEU A 35 -7.75 10.66 36.54
C LEU A 35 -6.85 9.71 37.36
N SER A 36 -6.07 8.87 36.69
CA SER A 36 -5.17 7.90 37.30
C SER A 36 -4.13 7.44 36.29
N PRO A 37 -2.90 7.99 36.28
CA PRO A 37 -1.85 7.56 35.37
C PRO A 37 -1.52 6.07 35.59
N HIS A 38 -1.70 5.24 34.56
CA HIS A 38 -1.38 3.81 34.59
C HIS A 38 -1.00 3.29 33.19
N ALA A 39 -0.23 2.23 33.12
CA ALA A 39 0.38 1.71 31.88
C ALA A 39 -0.64 1.48 30.76
N GLU A 40 -1.80 0.90 31.07
CA GLU A 40 -2.84 0.61 30.07
C GLU A 40 -3.43 1.89 29.43
N ALA A 41 -3.57 2.99 30.18
CA ALA A 41 -4.08 4.23 29.61
C ALA A 41 -3.07 4.85 28.60
N TYR A 42 -1.79 4.80 28.91
CA TYR A 42 -0.74 5.23 28.00
C TYR A 42 -0.60 4.30 26.78
N ASP A 43 -0.80 2.98 26.94
CA ASP A 43 -0.82 2.02 25.84
C ASP A 43 -1.98 2.31 24.85
N ILE A 44 -3.19 2.55 25.37
CA ILE A 44 -4.34 2.98 24.55
C ILE A 44 -4.05 4.29 23.85
N LEU A 45 -3.44 5.26 24.52
CA LEU A 45 -3.05 6.55 23.95
C LEU A 45 -2.06 6.34 22.80
N SER A 46 -1.04 5.51 22.99
CA SER A 46 -0.06 5.16 21.96
C SER A 46 -0.74 4.55 20.73
N CYS A 47 -1.65 3.59 20.92
CA CYS A 47 -2.41 2.99 19.83
C CYS A 47 -3.25 4.03 19.07
N ALA A 48 -3.94 4.94 19.77
CA ALA A 48 -4.75 5.98 19.16
C ALA A 48 -3.91 6.96 18.34
N LEU A 49 -2.77 7.40 18.88
CA LEU A 49 -1.84 8.32 18.22
C LEU A 49 -1.16 7.68 17.00
N ARG A 50 -0.73 6.42 17.11
CA ARG A 50 -0.17 5.65 15.99
C ARG A 50 -1.16 5.57 14.82
N ASN A 51 -2.42 5.29 15.10
CA ASN A 51 -3.45 5.19 14.07
C ASN A 51 -3.84 6.56 13.46
N GLN A 52 -3.45 7.66 14.11
CA GLN A 52 -3.51 9.02 13.58
C GLN A 52 -2.21 9.45 12.88
N ASN A 53 -1.22 8.54 12.68
CA ASN A 53 0.11 8.80 12.14
C ASN A 53 0.98 9.79 12.95
N ARG A 54 0.66 9.99 14.23
CA ARG A 54 1.43 10.82 15.17
C ARG A 54 2.45 9.94 15.90
N PHE A 55 3.46 9.48 15.17
CA PHE A 55 4.35 8.41 15.63
C PHE A 55 5.26 8.82 16.78
N ASP A 56 5.79 10.04 16.79
CA ASP A 56 6.64 10.53 17.90
C ASP A 56 5.86 10.65 19.21
N ASP A 57 4.64 11.18 19.14
CA ASP A 57 3.74 11.23 20.30
C ASP A 57 3.38 9.81 20.79
N ALA A 58 3.12 8.90 19.85
CA ALA A 58 2.80 7.51 20.15
C ALA A 58 3.98 6.79 20.82
N LEU A 59 5.23 7.06 20.38
CA LEU A 59 6.42 6.51 21.00
C LEU A 59 6.57 7.02 22.42
N SER A 60 6.43 8.33 22.64
CA SER A 60 6.46 8.93 23.98
C SER A 60 5.43 8.30 24.92
N ALA A 61 4.20 8.09 24.42
CA ALA A 61 3.14 7.44 25.21
C ALA A 61 3.50 5.99 25.56
N SER A 62 4.04 5.19 24.61
CA SER A 62 4.46 3.82 24.93
C SER A 62 5.64 3.76 25.88
N ASP A 63 6.59 4.70 25.79
CA ASP A 63 7.69 4.82 26.76
C ASP A 63 7.16 5.12 28.18
N GLN A 64 6.15 5.98 28.33
CA GLN A 64 5.47 6.23 29.62
C GLN A 64 4.78 4.97 30.15
N ALA A 65 4.10 4.20 29.28
CA ALA A 65 3.51 2.93 29.69
C ALA A 65 4.57 1.97 30.28
N LEU A 66 5.72 1.86 29.63
CA LEU A 66 6.82 0.97 30.07
C LEU A 66 7.59 1.51 31.28
N GLN A 67 7.63 2.81 31.50
CA GLN A 67 8.17 3.39 32.75
C GLN A 67 7.30 3.01 33.95
N ILE A 68 5.98 2.94 33.79
CA ILE A 68 5.05 2.54 34.85
C ILE A 68 5.05 1.03 35.08
N ASP A 69 5.05 0.25 33.99
CA ASP A 69 5.09 -1.21 34.02
C ASP A 69 6.10 -1.74 32.99
N PRO A 70 7.38 -1.94 33.38
CA PRO A 70 8.43 -2.42 32.49
C PRO A 70 8.19 -3.84 31.94
N ARG A 71 7.29 -4.63 32.53
CA ARG A 71 6.96 -5.98 32.07
C ARG A 71 5.70 -6.04 31.23
N ASN A 72 5.12 -4.91 30.87
CA ASN A 72 3.93 -4.87 30.04
C ASN A 72 4.24 -5.28 28.59
N ALA A 73 4.04 -6.55 28.29
CA ALA A 73 4.32 -7.10 26.95
C ALA A 73 3.50 -6.45 25.83
N ALA A 74 2.26 -6.01 26.12
CA ALA A 74 1.42 -5.33 25.14
C ALA A 74 1.98 -3.95 24.80
N ALA A 75 2.36 -3.16 25.81
CA ALA A 75 2.99 -1.85 25.60
C ALA A 75 4.34 -1.98 24.87
N ALA A 76 5.17 -2.97 25.20
CA ALA A 76 6.43 -3.24 24.51
C ALA A 76 6.19 -3.62 23.03
N HIS A 77 5.20 -4.48 22.76
CA HIS A 77 4.80 -4.83 21.40
C HIS A 77 4.30 -3.60 20.60
N ASN A 78 3.43 -2.77 21.18
CA ASN A 78 2.93 -1.56 20.55
C ASN A 78 4.03 -0.53 20.30
N ARG A 79 4.98 -0.39 21.25
CA ARG A 79 6.18 0.43 21.06
C ARG A 79 7.01 -0.04 19.85
N ALA A 80 7.23 -1.33 19.71
CA ALA A 80 7.95 -1.90 18.59
C ALA A 80 7.23 -1.61 17.24
N LEU A 81 5.90 -1.69 17.20
CA LEU A 81 5.13 -1.28 16.02
C LEU A 81 5.33 0.20 15.66
N VAL A 82 5.36 1.09 16.66
CA VAL A 82 5.63 2.52 16.45
C VAL A 82 7.05 2.74 15.93
N LEU A 83 8.04 2.05 16.49
CA LEU A 83 9.44 2.11 16.05
C LEU A 83 9.58 1.69 14.57
N MET A 84 8.88 0.63 14.14
CA MET A 84 8.87 0.23 12.72
C MET A 84 8.31 1.36 11.83
N ARG A 85 7.23 2.03 12.26
CA ARG A 85 6.65 3.17 11.50
C ARG A 85 7.60 4.38 11.44
N LEU A 86 8.46 4.56 12.43
CA LEU A 86 9.54 5.57 12.47
C LEU A 86 10.81 5.13 11.72
N GLY A 87 10.86 3.93 11.15
CA GLY A 87 12.04 3.39 10.49
C GLY A 87 13.14 2.88 11.43
N ARG A 88 12.87 2.82 12.74
CA ARG A 88 13.80 2.32 13.77
C ARG A 88 13.65 0.82 13.93
N THR A 89 13.73 0.09 12.79
CA THR A 89 13.36 -1.34 12.70
C THR A 89 14.29 -2.23 13.53
N GLU A 90 15.60 -1.91 13.64
CA GLU A 90 16.55 -2.65 14.48
C GLU A 90 16.18 -2.57 15.97
N GLU A 91 15.68 -1.42 16.43
CA GLU A 91 15.20 -1.26 17.81
C GLU A 91 13.91 -2.04 18.06
N ALA A 92 13.00 -2.02 17.08
CA ALA A 92 11.79 -2.82 17.13
C ALA A 92 12.13 -4.32 17.21
N LEU A 93 13.07 -4.78 16.38
CA LEU A 93 13.51 -6.17 16.38
C LEU A 93 14.10 -6.59 17.73
N ARG A 94 14.94 -5.75 18.34
CA ARG A 94 15.45 -6.03 19.71
C ARG A 94 14.32 -6.17 20.73
N THR A 95 13.32 -5.30 20.68
CA THR A 95 12.15 -5.40 21.56
C THR A 95 11.37 -6.70 21.34
N TYR A 96 11.18 -7.11 20.09
CA TYR A 96 10.56 -8.40 19.78
C TYR A 96 11.39 -9.59 20.27
N ASP A 97 12.73 -9.54 20.13
CA ASP A 97 13.63 -10.57 20.63
C ASP A 97 13.52 -10.72 22.17
N GLU A 98 13.49 -9.61 22.90
CA GLU A 98 13.31 -9.59 24.36
C GLU A 98 11.97 -10.19 24.77
N LEU A 99 10.87 -9.88 24.05
CA LEU A 99 9.56 -10.47 24.30
C LEU A 99 9.54 -12.00 24.06
N VAL A 100 10.19 -12.47 23.00
CA VAL A 100 10.33 -13.91 22.72
C VAL A 100 11.14 -14.60 23.81
N VAL A 101 12.27 -14.02 24.22
CA VAL A 101 13.14 -14.54 25.30
C VAL A 101 12.40 -14.56 26.64
N SER A 102 11.58 -13.58 26.94
CA SER A 102 10.75 -13.54 28.16
C SER A 102 9.59 -14.57 28.17
N GLY A 103 9.44 -15.34 27.09
CA GLY A 103 8.45 -16.41 26.99
C GLY A 103 7.08 -15.96 26.47
N VAL A 104 6.95 -14.73 25.98
CA VAL A 104 5.69 -14.28 25.34
C VAL A 104 5.47 -15.11 24.08
N ARG A 105 4.31 -15.77 23.98
CA ARG A 105 3.91 -16.57 22.82
C ARG A 105 2.57 -16.06 22.28
N ALA A 106 2.61 -15.34 21.14
CA ALA A 106 1.43 -14.81 20.50
C ALA A 106 1.67 -14.69 18.98
N ALA A 107 0.74 -15.13 18.16
CA ALA A 107 0.86 -15.08 16.70
C ALA A 107 1.19 -13.66 16.16
N PRO A 108 0.58 -12.55 16.66
CA PRO A 108 0.94 -11.19 16.23
C PRO A 108 2.40 -10.83 16.53
N LEU A 109 2.99 -11.30 17.61
CA LEU A 109 4.42 -11.07 17.91
C LEU A 109 5.31 -11.77 16.88
N TRP A 110 4.99 -13.04 16.53
CA TRP A 110 5.70 -13.78 15.49
C TRP A 110 5.58 -13.12 14.15
N LEU A 111 4.37 -12.72 13.77
CA LEU A 111 4.15 -12.01 12.50
C LEU A 111 4.98 -10.73 12.41
N ASN A 112 4.87 -9.85 13.41
CA ASN A 112 5.51 -8.52 13.35
C ASN A 112 7.04 -8.60 13.46
N ARG A 113 7.58 -9.56 14.25
CA ARG A 113 9.02 -9.83 14.26
C ARG A 113 9.54 -10.29 12.90
N GLY A 114 8.80 -11.20 12.24
CA GLY A 114 9.14 -11.66 10.90
C GLY A 114 9.08 -10.52 9.87
N VAL A 115 8.09 -9.63 9.96
CA VAL A 115 8.02 -8.42 9.12
C VAL A 115 9.21 -7.50 9.38
N ALA A 116 9.62 -7.29 10.63
CA ALA A 116 10.82 -6.49 10.94
C ALA A 116 12.09 -7.11 10.32
N LEU A 117 12.21 -8.43 10.31
CA LEU A 117 13.31 -9.11 9.61
C LEU A 117 13.28 -8.90 8.09
N MET A 118 12.07 -8.92 7.48
CA MET A 118 11.90 -8.61 6.06
C MET A 118 12.30 -7.17 5.73
N ASP A 119 11.90 -6.20 6.55
CA ASP A 119 12.27 -4.80 6.42
C ASP A 119 13.79 -4.60 6.49
N LEU A 120 14.48 -5.43 7.27
CA LEU A 120 15.94 -5.44 7.39
C LEU A 120 16.64 -6.28 6.30
N ALA A 121 15.89 -6.78 5.31
CA ALA A 121 16.38 -7.69 4.27
C ALA A 121 16.99 -9.02 4.80
N ARG A 122 16.65 -9.41 6.03
CA ARG A 122 17.08 -10.69 6.66
C ARG A 122 16.11 -11.82 6.28
N VAL A 123 15.96 -12.04 4.96
CA VAL A 123 14.89 -12.85 4.35
C VAL A 123 14.92 -14.31 4.84
N ASP A 124 16.11 -14.93 4.92
CA ASP A 124 16.26 -16.32 5.38
C ASP A 124 15.86 -16.52 6.84
N GLU A 125 16.09 -15.51 7.67
CA GLU A 125 15.66 -15.54 9.07
C GLU A 125 14.17 -15.32 9.18
N ALA A 126 13.62 -14.40 8.39
CA ALA A 126 12.18 -14.16 8.35
C ALA A 126 11.42 -15.43 7.95
N GLU A 127 11.85 -16.12 6.88
CA GLU A 127 11.19 -17.35 6.45
C GLU A 127 11.21 -18.43 7.51
N ARG A 128 12.39 -18.68 8.13
CA ARG A 128 12.49 -19.66 9.23
C ARG A 128 11.58 -19.31 10.38
N PHE A 129 11.53 -18.01 10.74
CA PHE A 129 10.72 -17.55 11.85
C PHE A 129 9.20 -17.63 11.55
N PHE A 130 8.78 -17.30 10.33
CA PHE A 130 7.39 -17.51 9.90
C PHE A 130 7.02 -19.00 9.87
N ALA A 131 7.92 -19.88 9.41
CA ALA A 131 7.68 -21.33 9.44
C ALA A 131 7.53 -21.87 10.86
N ASP A 132 8.32 -21.37 11.82
CA ASP A 132 8.15 -21.70 13.24
C ASP A 132 6.79 -21.20 13.76
N GLY A 133 6.37 -20.01 13.37
CA GLY A 133 5.07 -19.45 13.68
C GLY A 133 3.93 -20.29 13.14
N VAL A 134 3.99 -20.68 11.85
CA VAL A 134 2.98 -21.56 11.22
C VAL A 134 2.89 -22.90 11.92
N ARG A 135 4.01 -23.48 12.37
CA ARG A 135 3.97 -24.72 13.16
C ARG A 135 3.28 -24.54 14.52
N ALA A 136 3.45 -23.39 15.16
CA ALA A 136 2.81 -23.08 16.44
C ALA A 136 1.33 -22.68 16.31
N TRP A 137 0.98 -21.98 15.22
CA TRP A 137 -0.37 -21.48 14.93
C TRP A 137 -0.77 -21.81 13.48
N PRO A 138 -1.03 -23.08 13.14
CA PRO A 138 -1.25 -23.52 11.76
C PRO A 138 -2.49 -22.92 11.10
N ALA A 139 -3.48 -22.47 11.87
CA ALA A 139 -4.68 -21.82 11.36
C ALA A 139 -4.61 -20.26 11.43
N ASP A 140 -3.46 -19.66 11.74
CA ASP A 140 -3.33 -18.20 11.73
C ASP A 140 -3.17 -17.68 10.29
N PRO A 141 -4.14 -16.88 9.77
CA PRO A 141 -4.10 -16.42 8.38
C PRO A 141 -2.96 -15.45 8.08
N GLY A 142 -2.51 -14.69 9.09
CA GLY A 142 -1.41 -13.72 8.94
C GLY A 142 -0.08 -14.41 8.76
N LEU A 143 0.23 -15.40 9.62
CA LEU A 143 1.47 -16.17 9.54
C LEU A 143 1.54 -17.03 8.28
N GLN A 144 0.43 -17.69 7.91
CA GLN A 144 0.33 -18.46 6.65
C GLN A 144 0.61 -17.57 5.44
N ASN A 145 -0.04 -16.40 5.39
CA ASN A 145 0.17 -15.45 4.30
C ASN A 145 1.62 -14.94 4.25
N ALA A 146 2.21 -14.59 5.40
CA ALA A 146 3.58 -14.08 5.47
C ALA A 146 4.60 -15.14 5.01
N LEU A 147 4.45 -16.41 5.43
CA LEU A 147 5.30 -17.49 5.00
C LEU A 147 5.20 -17.73 3.48
N ALA A 148 3.98 -17.77 2.95
CA ALA A 148 3.77 -17.98 1.52
C ALA A 148 4.31 -16.80 0.69
N MET A 149 4.12 -15.56 1.13
CA MET A 149 4.65 -14.37 0.44
C MET A 149 6.18 -14.36 0.40
N VAL A 150 6.86 -14.69 1.51
CA VAL A 150 8.33 -14.70 1.52
C VAL A 150 8.89 -15.81 0.61
N ARG A 151 8.27 -16.99 0.58
CA ARG A 151 8.64 -18.08 -0.33
C ARG A 151 8.46 -17.70 -1.80
N TRP A 152 7.31 -17.11 -2.14
CA TRP A 152 7.10 -16.56 -3.48
C TRP A 152 8.17 -15.56 -3.86
N SER A 153 8.42 -14.58 -2.99
CA SER A 153 9.36 -13.50 -3.27
C SER A 153 10.81 -14.00 -3.44
N ARG A 154 11.16 -15.14 -2.83
CA ARG A 154 12.49 -15.75 -2.98
C ARG A 154 12.67 -16.50 -4.27
N THR A 155 11.67 -17.23 -4.74
CA THR A 155 11.85 -18.21 -5.82
C THR A 155 10.83 -18.09 -6.94
N GLY A 156 9.64 -17.55 -6.69
CA GLY A 156 8.51 -17.62 -7.62
C GLY A 156 7.97 -19.03 -7.84
N ALA A 157 8.32 -19.97 -6.94
CA ALA A 157 7.97 -21.39 -7.12
C ALA A 157 6.46 -21.62 -6.98
N PRO A 158 5.86 -22.53 -7.76
CA PRO A 158 4.40 -22.74 -7.79
C PRO A 158 3.82 -23.38 -6.53
N ASP A 159 4.65 -23.97 -5.68
CA ASP A 159 4.28 -24.61 -4.42
C ASP A 159 4.42 -23.70 -3.18
N PHE A 160 4.67 -22.42 -3.38
CA PHE A 160 4.91 -21.42 -2.35
C PHE A 160 3.82 -21.36 -1.28
N ALA A 161 2.58 -21.72 -1.59
CA ALA A 161 1.42 -21.70 -0.71
C ALA A 161 0.96 -23.08 -0.22
N ALA A 162 1.75 -24.14 -0.40
CA ALA A 162 1.33 -25.52 -0.10
C ALA A 162 0.89 -25.73 1.35
N GLU A 163 1.60 -25.17 2.35
CA GLU A 163 1.19 -25.24 3.76
C GLU A 163 -0.11 -24.47 4.01
N PHE A 164 -0.30 -23.33 3.30
CA PHE A 164 -1.51 -22.54 3.42
C PHE A 164 -2.72 -23.30 2.85
N GLU A 165 -2.59 -23.88 1.66
CA GLU A 165 -3.63 -24.76 1.06
C GLU A 165 -3.98 -25.92 2.00
N THR A 166 -2.97 -26.54 2.62
CA THR A 166 -3.17 -27.60 3.62
C THR A 166 -3.92 -27.11 4.85
N ALA A 167 -3.55 -25.92 5.37
CA ALA A 167 -4.24 -25.33 6.52
C ALA A 167 -5.72 -25.03 6.22
N VAL A 168 -6.04 -24.55 5.02
CA VAL A 168 -7.43 -24.34 4.56
C VAL A 168 -8.19 -25.68 4.52
N ALA A 169 -7.59 -26.74 3.99
CA ALA A 169 -8.22 -28.06 3.90
C ALA A 169 -8.50 -28.65 5.30
N GLN A 170 -7.61 -28.43 6.28
CA GLN A 170 -7.77 -28.87 7.67
C GLN A 170 -8.76 -28.02 8.47
N ASN A 171 -9.04 -26.79 8.02
CA ASN A 171 -9.94 -25.85 8.69
C ASN A 171 -11.01 -25.34 7.71
N PRO A 172 -11.87 -26.20 7.16
CA PRO A 172 -12.74 -25.89 6.02
C PRO A 172 -13.75 -24.77 6.30
N ASP A 173 -14.12 -24.54 7.54
CA ASP A 173 -15.08 -23.50 7.95
C ASP A 173 -14.40 -22.18 8.36
N HIS A 174 -13.07 -22.12 8.29
CA HIS A 174 -12.33 -20.89 8.63
C HIS A 174 -12.30 -19.92 7.46
N VAL A 175 -13.33 -19.07 7.37
CA VAL A 175 -13.53 -18.13 6.25
C VAL A 175 -12.32 -17.24 5.98
N LEU A 176 -11.73 -16.62 7.00
CA LEU A 176 -10.61 -15.67 6.78
C LEU A 176 -9.35 -16.38 6.28
N LEU A 177 -9.09 -17.61 6.76
CA LEU A 177 -7.97 -18.42 6.28
C LEU A 177 -8.13 -18.72 4.77
N ARG A 178 -9.32 -19.15 4.38
CA ARG A 178 -9.70 -19.43 2.99
C ARG A 178 -9.58 -18.21 2.10
N LEU A 179 -10.11 -17.06 2.53
CA LEU A 179 -10.06 -15.79 1.79
C LEU A 179 -8.62 -15.35 1.52
N ARG A 180 -7.76 -15.39 2.54
CA ARG A 180 -6.35 -14.98 2.40
C ARG A 180 -5.58 -15.90 1.47
N CYS A 181 -5.81 -17.21 1.55
CA CYS A 181 -5.17 -18.17 0.65
C CYS A 181 -5.64 -17.97 -0.81
N ALA A 182 -6.95 -17.82 -1.02
CA ALA A 182 -7.50 -17.59 -2.35
C ALA A 182 -7.01 -16.28 -2.98
N ASP A 183 -6.96 -15.17 -2.20
CA ASP A 183 -6.42 -13.89 -2.67
C ASP A 183 -4.93 -14.01 -3.07
N LEU A 184 -4.14 -14.71 -2.28
CA LEU A 184 -2.72 -14.93 -2.55
C LEU A 184 -2.52 -15.73 -3.84
N LEU A 185 -3.26 -16.85 -4.02
CA LEU A 185 -3.24 -17.67 -5.22
C LEU A 185 -3.66 -16.88 -6.46
N ARG A 186 -4.72 -16.06 -6.35
CA ARG A 186 -5.20 -15.17 -7.41
C ARG A 186 -4.10 -14.20 -7.86
N ARG A 187 -3.45 -13.51 -6.94
CA ARG A 187 -2.36 -12.55 -7.22
C ARG A 187 -1.14 -13.22 -7.86
N ALA A 188 -0.88 -14.46 -7.50
CA ALA A 188 0.19 -15.28 -8.08
C ALA A 188 -0.16 -15.88 -9.45
N GLY A 189 -1.39 -15.66 -9.96
CA GLY A 189 -1.83 -16.15 -11.26
C GLY A 189 -2.44 -17.57 -11.24
N PHE A 190 -2.71 -18.13 -10.06
CA PHE A 190 -3.36 -19.44 -9.90
C PHE A 190 -4.89 -19.30 -9.78
N ALA A 191 -5.50 -18.54 -10.71
CA ALA A 191 -6.93 -18.22 -10.69
C ALA A 191 -7.85 -19.44 -10.57
N PRO A 192 -7.64 -20.57 -11.31
CA PRO A 192 -8.50 -21.76 -11.18
C PRO A 192 -8.49 -22.36 -9.76
N LYS A 193 -7.34 -22.38 -9.08
CA LYS A 193 -7.26 -22.87 -7.68
C LYS A 193 -7.99 -21.92 -6.73
N ALA A 194 -7.81 -20.63 -6.90
CA ALA A 194 -8.49 -19.63 -6.09
C ALA A 194 -10.01 -19.69 -6.26
N GLU A 195 -10.49 -19.82 -7.49
CA GLU A 195 -11.93 -19.95 -7.81
C GLU A 195 -12.54 -21.20 -7.17
N ALA A 196 -11.90 -22.36 -7.32
CA ALA A 196 -12.36 -23.59 -6.69
C ALA A 196 -12.45 -23.47 -5.16
N MET A 197 -11.43 -22.84 -4.54
CA MET A 197 -11.39 -22.61 -3.10
C MET A 197 -12.51 -21.70 -2.60
N LEU A 198 -12.85 -20.63 -3.36
CA LEU A 198 -13.94 -19.72 -3.04
C LEU A 198 -15.30 -20.37 -3.21
N HIS A 199 -15.51 -21.14 -4.28
CA HIS A 199 -16.73 -21.91 -4.51
C HIS A 199 -16.98 -22.94 -3.40
N GLU A 200 -15.95 -23.68 -2.96
CA GLU A 200 -16.08 -24.59 -1.83
C GLU A 200 -16.49 -23.85 -0.56
N GLY A 201 -15.93 -22.67 -0.30
CA GLY A 201 -16.33 -21.82 0.83
C GLY A 201 -17.80 -21.40 0.75
N LEU A 202 -18.28 -21.00 -0.41
CA LEU A 202 -19.67 -20.61 -0.65
C LEU A 202 -20.65 -21.80 -0.58
N GLN A 203 -20.24 -23.02 -0.93
CA GLN A 203 -21.06 -24.22 -0.72
C GLN A 203 -21.31 -24.46 0.77
N ARG A 204 -20.35 -24.15 1.65
CA ARG A 204 -20.48 -24.29 3.11
C ARG A 204 -21.19 -23.11 3.76
N ALA A 205 -20.95 -21.90 3.27
CA ALA A 205 -21.48 -20.65 3.80
C ALA A 205 -21.94 -19.71 2.66
N PRO A 206 -23.12 -19.98 2.05
CA PRO A 206 -23.57 -19.31 0.83
C PRO A 206 -23.79 -17.79 0.94
N GLU A 207 -24.04 -17.31 2.15
CA GLU A 207 -24.34 -15.91 2.43
C GLU A 207 -23.19 -15.18 3.14
N THR A 208 -21.94 -15.58 2.85
CA THR A 208 -20.76 -14.89 3.41
C THR A 208 -20.35 -13.73 2.47
N PRO A 209 -20.58 -12.46 2.87
CA PRO A 209 -20.33 -11.31 1.97
C PRO A 209 -18.90 -11.24 1.47
N LEU A 210 -17.92 -11.56 2.33
CA LEU A 210 -16.50 -11.53 1.97
C LEU A 210 -16.14 -12.59 0.91
N LEU A 211 -16.73 -13.80 0.97
CA LEU A 211 -16.50 -14.83 -0.05
C LEU A 211 -17.13 -14.44 -1.39
N LEU A 212 -18.35 -13.88 -1.35
CA LEU A 212 -19.03 -13.37 -2.54
C LEU A 212 -18.23 -12.25 -3.21
N SER A 213 -17.74 -11.27 -2.44
CA SER A 213 -16.92 -10.18 -2.95
C SER A 213 -15.59 -10.68 -3.52
N SER A 214 -14.92 -11.62 -2.85
CA SER A 214 -13.64 -12.18 -3.32
C SER A 214 -13.80 -12.98 -4.61
N LEU A 215 -14.89 -13.75 -4.74
CA LEU A 215 -15.22 -14.44 -5.99
C LEU A 215 -15.52 -13.42 -7.11
N GLY A 216 -16.27 -12.35 -6.80
CA GLY A 216 -16.51 -11.26 -7.71
C GLY A 216 -15.21 -10.65 -8.25
N THR A 217 -14.26 -10.30 -7.38
CA THR A 217 -12.95 -9.77 -7.79
C THR A 217 -12.17 -10.74 -8.67
N LEU A 218 -12.20 -12.04 -8.35
CA LEU A 218 -11.52 -13.06 -9.14
C LEU A 218 -12.11 -13.19 -10.55
N LEU A 219 -13.44 -13.27 -10.65
CA LEU A 219 -14.16 -13.39 -11.94
C LEU A 219 -13.92 -12.16 -12.80
N GLU A 220 -13.94 -10.99 -12.20
CA GLU A 220 -13.65 -9.72 -12.85
C GLU A 220 -12.25 -9.73 -13.49
N GLU A 221 -11.23 -10.12 -12.74
CA GLU A 221 -9.83 -10.19 -13.23
C GLU A 221 -9.63 -11.20 -14.36
N ASN A 222 -10.55 -12.14 -14.54
CA ASN A 222 -10.54 -13.14 -15.61
C ASN A 222 -11.52 -12.82 -16.76
N ASP A 223 -11.81 -11.54 -16.99
CA ASP A 223 -12.68 -11.05 -18.06
C ASP A 223 -14.12 -11.59 -18.04
N ARG A 224 -14.62 -11.98 -16.85
CA ARG A 224 -15.97 -12.49 -16.62
C ARG A 224 -16.83 -11.47 -15.89
N ALA A 225 -16.70 -10.17 -16.24
CA ALA A 225 -17.31 -9.05 -15.53
C ALA A 225 -18.85 -9.15 -15.44
N GLU A 226 -19.54 -9.71 -16.45
CA GLU A 226 -20.99 -9.89 -16.41
C GLU A 226 -21.44 -10.88 -15.34
N GLU A 227 -20.63 -11.91 -15.07
CA GLU A 227 -20.93 -12.93 -14.05
C GLU A 227 -20.76 -12.41 -12.62
N VAL A 228 -20.08 -11.29 -12.45
CA VAL A 228 -19.71 -10.71 -11.14
C VAL A 228 -20.90 -10.04 -10.45
N LEU A 229 -21.75 -9.35 -11.21
CA LEU A 229 -22.79 -8.48 -10.65
C LEU A 229 -23.69 -9.15 -9.61
N PRO A 230 -24.22 -10.38 -9.82
CA PRO A 230 -25.05 -11.05 -8.82
C PRO A 230 -24.32 -11.28 -7.48
N TYR A 231 -23.04 -11.60 -7.52
CA TYR A 231 -22.23 -11.85 -6.31
C TYR A 231 -22.01 -10.58 -5.51
N LEU A 232 -21.61 -9.48 -6.18
CA LEU A 232 -21.39 -8.19 -5.51
C LEU A 232 -22.69 -7.58 -4.99
N GLN A 233 -23.76 -7.60 -5.77
CA GLN A 233 -25.07 -7.12 -5.33
C GLN A 233 -25.56 -7.89 -4.10
N ARG A 234 -25.36 -9.21 -4.07
CA ARG A 234 -25.70 -10.03 -2.91
C ARG A 234 -24.83 -9.70 -1.70
N ALA A 235 -23.53 -9.51 -1.89
CA ALA A 235 -22.61 -9.12 -0.83
C ALA A 235 -22.99 -7.78 -0.20
N ILE A 236 -23.32 -6.78 -1.03
CA ILE A 236 -23.75 -5.44 -0.59
C ILE A 236 -25.10 -5.52 0.14
N ALA A 237 -26.05 -6.31 -0.37
CA ALA A 237 -27.36 -6.48 0.29
C ALA A 237 -27.22 -7.12 1.70
N LEU A 238 -26.26 -8.03 1.87
CA LEU A 238 -25.99 -8.68 3.16
C LEU A 238 -25.22 -7.77 4.13
N MET A 239 -24.37 -6.89 3.62
CA MET A 239 -23.54 -5.99 4.43
C MET A 239 -23.39 -4.63 3.75
N PRO A 240 -24.41 -3.76 3.84
CA PRO A 240 -24.39 -2.46 3.17
C PRO A 240 -23.42 -1.46 3.81
N GLY A 241 -22.96 -0.50 3.03
CA GLY A 241 -22.11 0.59 3.50
C GLY A 241 -20.64 0.19 3.74
N VAL A 242 -20.17 -0.85 3.06
CA VAL A 242 -18.77 -1.28 3.09
C VAL A 242 -18.04 -0.79 1.85
N ALA A 243 -17.15 0.17 2.02
CA ALA A 243 -16.42 0.85 0.94
C ALA A 243 -15.79 -0.12 -0.07
N SER A 244 -15.17 -1.21 0.39
CA SER A 244 -14.51 -2.17 -0.50
C SER A 244 -15.48 -2.99 -1.37
N GLN A 245 -16.72 -3.18 -0.93
CA GLN A 245 -17.75 -3.86 -1.72
C GLN A 245 -18.32 -2.91 -2.77
N ASP A 246 -18.59 -1.67 -2.39
CA ASP A 246 -19.05 -0.62 -3.31
C ASP A 246 -17.97 -0.30 -4.35
N SER A 247 -16.68 -0.27 -3.95
CA SER A 247 -15.54 -0.14 -4.85
C SER A 247 -15.51 -1.28 -5.88
N GLY A 248 -15.70 -2.53 -5.47
CA GLY A 248 -15.80 -3.67 -6.37
C GLY A 248 -16.96 -3.54 -7.37
N LEU A 249 -18.13 -3.13 -6.92
CA LEU A 249 -19.27 -2.90 -7.80
C LEU A 249 -19.01 -1.77 -8.80
N VAL A 250 -18.49 -0.64 -8.34
CA VAL A 250 -18.12 0.50 -9.20
C VAL A 250 -17.13 0.06 -10.28
N ASN A 251 -16.09 -0.68 -9.91
CA ASN A 251 -15.09 -1.15 -10.86
C ASN A 251 -15.70 -2.02 -11.96
N VAL A 252 -16.58 -2.96 -11.60
CA VAL A 252 -17.31 -3.80 -12.57
C VAL A 252 -18.22 -2.97 -13.47
N LEU A 253 -18.98 -2.02 -12.91
CA LEU A 253 -19.84 -1.14 -13.69
C LEU A 253 -19.04 -0.33 -14.72
N LEU A 254 -17.90 0.22 -14.32
CA LEU A 254 -16.99 0.96 -15.21
C LEU A 254 -16.44 0.07 -16.33
N ARG A 255 -16.03 -1.17 -16.03
CA ARG A 255 -15.60 -2.14 -17.06
C ARG A 255 -16.70 -2.47 -18.08
N LEU A 256 -17.95 -2.53 -17.63
CA LEU A 256 -19.11 -2.77 -18.50
C LEU A 256 -19.58 -1.51 -19.25
N GLY A 257 -18.89 -0.38 -19.12
CA GLY A 257 -19.27 0.89 -19.76
C GLY A 257 -20.50 1.55 -19.11
N ARG A 258 -20.82 1.17 -17.86
CA ARG A 258 -22.02 1.62 -17.11
C ARG A 258 -21.67 2.75 -16.13
N GLY A 259 -20.89 3.75 -16.58
CA GLY A 259 -20.45 4.87 -15.76
C GLY A 259 -21.58 5.67 -15.11
N GLU A 260 -22.72 5.82 -15.80
CA GLU A 260 -23.90 6.50 -15.24
C GLU A 260 -24.43 5.81 -13.98
N GLU A 261 -24.39 4.48 -13.92
CA GLU A 261 -24.83 3.72 -12.74
C GLU A 261 -23.77 3.72 -11.61
N ALA A 262 -22.51 3.83 -11.96
CA ALA A 262 -21.42 3.93 -11.00
C ALA A 262 -21.39 5.30 -10.29
N LEU A 263 -21.71 6.38 -11.00
CA LEU A 263 -21.53 7.75 -10.53
C LEU A 263 -22.27 8.09 -9.21
N PRO A 264 -23.51 7.65 -8.95
CA PRO A 264 -24.18 7.89 -7.66
C PRO A 264 -23.50 7.23 -6.47
N ILE A 265 -22.93 6.03 -6.67
CA ILE A 265 -22.16 5.30 -5.63
C ILE A 265 -20.87 6.06 -5.35
N ILE A 266 -20.16 6.45 -6.40
CA ILE A 266 -18.93 7.24 -6.32
C ILE A 266 -19.20 8.55 -5.58
N ALA A 267 -20.27 9.28 -5.94
CA ALA A 267 -20.61 10.56 -5.32
C ALA A 267 -20.85 10.44 -3.81
N THR A 268 -21.49 9.35 -3.38
CA THR A 268 -21.72 9.06 -1.95
C THR A 268 -20.39 8.95 -1.20
N TRP A 269 -19.46 8.17 -1.74
CA TRP A 269 -18.15 7.97 -1.10
C TRP A 269 -17.23 9.19 -1.25
N ARG A 270 -17.34 9.93 -2.37
CA ARG A 270 -16.63 11.21 -2.54
C ARG A 270 -17.05 12.24 -1.49
N ALA A 271 -18.35 12.29 -1.15
CA ALA A 271 -18.84 13.17 -0.09
C ALA A 271 -18.33 12.73 1.30
N ALA A 272 -18.29 11.43 1.58
CA ALA A 272 -17.81 10.88 2.84
C ALA A 272 -16.27 10.93 2.97
N GLN A 273 -15.55 10.77 1.87
CA GLN A 273 -14.09 10.67 1.81
C GLN A 273 -13.52 11.55 0.68
N PRO A 274 -13.58 12.87 0.78
CA PRO A 274 -13.32 13.81 -0.33
C PRO A 274 -11.88 13.77 -0.86
N VAL A 275 -10.92 13.26 -0.10
CA VAL A 275 -9.50 13.19 -0.47
C VAL A 275 -9.01 11.77 -0.78
N ASN A 276 -9.90 10.77 -0.70
CA ASN A 276 -9.55 9.39 -1.03
C ASN A 276 -9.32 9.24 -2.53
N GLN A 277 -8.12 8.81 -2.90
CA GLN A 277 -7.67 8.79 -4.30
C GLN A 277 -8.40 7.74 -5.14
N GLU A 278 -8.88 6.65 -4.55
CA GLU A 278 -9.65 5.62 -5.23
C GLU A 278 -10.96 6.17 -5.79
N TRP A 279 -11.73 6.89 -4.96
CA TRP A 279 -13.01 7.44 -5.37
C TRP A 279 -12.85 8.58 -6.39
N ILE A 280 -11.74 9.34 -6.31
CA ILE A 280 -11.41 10.34 -7.35
C ILE A 280 -11.07 9.63 -8.66
N CYS A 281 -10.26 8.58 -8.61
CA CYS A 281 -9.88 7.77 -9.76
C CYS A 281 -11.09 7.16 -10.47
N TYR A 282 -12.04 6.63 -9.72
CA TYR A 282 -13.28 6.09 -10.29
C TYR A 282 -14.20 7.18 -10.85
N GLU A 283 -14.28 8.34 -10.19
CA GLU A 283 -15.02 9.49 -10.71
C GLU A 283 -14.47 9.92 -12.07
N THR A 284 -13.16 10.07 -12.20
CA THR A 284 -12.54 10.44 -13.49
C THR A 284 -12.84 9.42 -14.57
N THR A 285 -12.83 8.12 -14.26
CA THR A 285 -13.15 7.05 -15.21
C THR A 285 -14.61 7.11 -15.66
N ALA A 286 -15.57 7.29 -14.73
CA ALA A 286 -16.98 7.41 -15.04
C ALA A 286 -17.27 8.64 -15.90
N LEU A 287 -16.75 9.81 -15.52
CA LEU A 287 -16.91 11.06 -16.27
C LEU A 287 -16.37 10.93 -17.69
N ARG A 288 -15.22 10.29 -17.85
CA ARG A 288 -14.64 10.06 -19.18
C ARG A 288 -15.53 9.19 -20.07
N GLN A 289 -16.07 8.09 -19.53
CA GLN A 289 -16.99 7.23 -20.26
C GLN A 289 -18.24 7.98 -20.75
N MET A 290 -18.71 8.91 -19.95
CA MET A 290 -19.90 9.73 -20.26
C MET A 290 -19.59 10.91 -21.20
N GLY A 291 -18.31 11.19 -21.50
CA GLY A 291 -17.89 12.37 -22.24
C GLY A 291 -18.13 13.68 -21.46
N ASP A 292 -18.19 13.59 -20.14
CA ASP A 292 -18.44 14.75 -19.28
C ASP A 292 -17.20 15.64 -19.20
N PRO A 293 -17.31 16.95 -19.47
CA PRO A 293 -16.15 17.87 -19.50
C PRO A 293 -15.41 18.00 -18.17
N ARG A 294 -16.06 17.70 -17.03
CA ARG A 294 -15.43 17.67 -15.69
C ARG A 294 -14.26 16.68 -15.63
N TYR A 295 -14.21 15.69 -16.52
CA TYR A 295 -13.04 14.81 -16.65
C TYR A 295 -11.76 15.59 -16.86
N TYR A 296 -11.76 16.56 -17.80
CA TYR A 296 -10.58 17.34 -18.13
C TYR A 296 -10.21 18.37 -17.05
N GLU A 297 -11.18 18.75 -16.21
CA GLU A 297 -10.89 19.54 -15.01
C GLU A 297 -10.09 18.72 -14.00
N LEU A 298 -10.46 17.45 -13.80
CA LEU A 298 -9.81 16.53 -12.86
C LEU A 298 -8.51 15.91 -13.40
N CYS A 299 -8.37 15.80 -14.72
CA CYS A 299 -7.27 15.13 -15.41
C CYS A 299 -6.65 16.01 -16.52
N ASP A 300 -6.22 17.22 -16.17
CA ASP A 300 -5.37 18.01 -17.06
C ASP A 300 -3.93 17.47 -17.03
N TYR A 301 -3.65 16.54 -17.95
CA TYR A 301 -2.34 15.88 -18.02
C TYR A 301 -1.21 16.83 -18.36
N GLU A 302 -1.45 17.92 -19.09
CA GLU A 302 -0.42 18.91 -19.42
C GLU A 302 -0.04 19.77 -18.21
N GLU A 303 -1.01 20.09 -17.36
CA GLU A 303 -0.78 20.85 -16.14
C GLU A 303 -0.28 19.97 -15.00
N MET A 304 -0.80 18.75 -14.86
CA MET A 304 -0.64 17.94 -13.64
C MET A 304 0.46 16.87 -13.76
N VAL A 305 0.85 16.43 -14.97
CA VAL A 305 1.93 15.45 -15.15
C VAL A 305 3.20 16.18 -15.56
N GLN A 306 4.13 16.36 -14.62
CA GLN A 306 5.28 17.23 -14.81
C GLN A 306 6.60 16.48 -14.70
N PRO A 307 7.42 16.47 -15.79
CA PRO A 307 8.79 16.00 -15.73
C PRO A 307 9.73 17.12 -15.23
N TYR A 308 10.62 16.75 -14.32
CA TYR A 308 11.70 17.59 -13.80
C TYR A 308 13.04 16.93 -14.06
N GLU A 309 14.04 17.67 -14.52
CA GLU A 309 15.41 17.18 -14.56
C GLU A 309 16.05 17.37 -13.18
N ALA A 310 16.61 16.30 -12.61
CA ALA A 310 17.24 16.37 -11.31
C ALA A 310 18.64 17.01 -11.42
N GLU A 311 18.94 17.90 -10.48
CA GLU A 311 20.29 18.45 -10.35
C GLU A 311 21.21 17.40 -9.68
N PRO A 312 22.49 17.29 -10.14
CA PRO A 312 23.43 16.38 -9.51
C PRO A 312 23.70 16.79 -8.05
N PRO A 313 23.57 15.86 -7.08
CA PRO A 313 23.90 16.15 -5.73
C PRO A 313 25.38 16.57 -5.56
N LYS A 314 25.67 17.34 -4.51
CA LYS A 314 27.02 17.79 -4.20
C LYS A 314 27.99 16.61 -4.11
N GLY A 315 29.14 16.73 -4.80
CA GLY A 315 30.17 15.69 -4.87
C GLY A 315 30.13 14.84 -6.14
N TYR A 316 29.13 15.02 -7.01
CA TYR A 316 29.04 14.36 -8.31
C TYR A 316 29.25 15.35 -9.46
N ALA A 317 30.01 14.94 -10.47
CA ALA A 317 30.35 15.79 -11.62
C ALA A 317 29.12 16.14 -12.49
N ASN A 318 28.17 15.22 -12.57
CA ASN A 318 26.94 15.34 -13.33
C ASN A 318 25.93 14.29 -12.86
N ILE A 319 24.69 14.39 -13.40
CA ILE A 319 23.60 13.47 -13.03
C ILE A 319 23.88 12.03 -13.45
N ALA A 320 24.62 11.79 -14.54
CA ALA A 320 24.97 10.45 -14.98
C ALA A 320 25.88 9.73 -13.99
N ALA A 321 26.93 10.43 -13.49
CA ALA A 321 27.82 9.90 -12.47
C ALA A 321 27.09 9.61 -11.14
N PHE A 322 26.14 10.46 -10.76
CA PHE A 322 25.29 10.22 -9.61
C PHE A 322 24.40 8.98 -9.79
N ASN A 323 23.73 8.87 -10.93
CA ASN A 323 22.84 7.74 -11.24
C ASN A 323 23.59 6.41 -11.34
N GLU A 324 24.83 6.39 -11.80
CA GLU A 324 25.67 5.21 -11.78
C GLU A 324 25.92 4.73 -10.32
N ALA A 325 26.30 5.65 -9.44
CA ALA A 325 26.48 5.35 -8.03
C ALA A 325 25.17 4.91 -7.35
N LEU A 326 24.06 5.60 -7.65
CA LEU A 326 22.74 5.27 -7.11
C LEU A 326 22.28 3.89 -7.59
N SER A 327 22.46 3.58 -8.88
CA SER A 327 22.15 2.26 -9.44
C SER A 327 22.93 1.16 -8.72
N ALA A 328 24.23 1.36 -8.46
CA ALA A 328 25.06 0.40 -7.73
C ALA A 328 24.60 0.19 -6.29
N SER A 329 24.19 1.25 -5.59
CA SER A 329 23.64 1.16 -4.23
C SER A 329 22.27 0.47 -4.22
N LEU A 330 21.36 0.84 -5.13
CA LEU A 330 20.03 0.26 -5.20
C LEU A 330 20.04 -1.24 -5.56
N LYS A 331 20.93 -1.66 -6.49
CA LYS A 331 21.08 -3.08 -6.85
C LYS A 331 21.40 -3.98 -5.66
N LYS A 332 22.13 -3.50 -4.66
CA LYS A 332 22.42 -4.25 -3.43
C LYS A 332 21.19 -4.47 -2.56
N LEU A 333 20.17 -3.62 -2.70
CA LEU A 333 18.92 -3.70 -1.92
C LEU A 333 17.88 -4.63 -2.56
N HIS A 334 18.08 -5.05 -3.82
CA HIS A 334 17.18 -5.98 -4.52
C HIS A 334 17.49 -7.45 -4.18
N VAL A 335 17.20 -7.83 -2.93
CA VAL A 335 17.51 -9.16 -2.37
C VAL A 335 16.50 -10.25 -2.72
N LEU A 336 15.36 -9.90 -3.32
CA LEU A 336 14.30 -10.82 -3.71
C LEU A 336 14.39 -11.13 -5.21
N GLU A 337 13.93 -12.33 -5.62
CA GLU A 337 14.01 -12.78 -7.03
C GLU A 337 12.69 -12.62 -7.79
N ALA A 338 11.56 -12.81 -7.13
CA ALA A 338 10.23 -12.60 -7.72
C ALA A 338 9.62 -11.26 -7.27
N TYR A 339 8.66 -10.78 -8.06
CA TYR A 339 7.93 -9.56 -7.72
C TYR A 339 7.00 -9.78 -6.51
N PRO A 340 6.82 -8.76 -5.66
CA PRO A 340 5.85 -8.83 -4.58
C PRO A 340 4.41 -8.95 -5.14
N LEU A 341 3.62 -9.89 -4.60
CA LEU A 341 2.27 -10.18 -5.11
C LEU A 341 1.26 -9.06 -4.89
N ASP A 342 1.53 -8.19 -3.94
CA ASP A 342 0.70 -7.02 -3.58
C ASP A 342 1.06 -5.75 -4.36
N GLN A 343 2.05 -5.83 -5.26
CA GLN A 343 2.53 -4.69 -6.03
C GLN A 343 2.14 -4.76 -7.52
N SER A 344 2.17 -3.59 -8.17
CA SER A 344 1.79 -3.45 -9.58
C SER A 344 2.82 -3.98 -10.58
N LEU A 345 4.08 -4.16 -10.17
CA LEU A 345 5.13 -4.59 -11.10
C LEU A 345 4.96 -6.05 -11.53
N ARG A 346 5.38 -6.33 -12.77
CA ARG A 346 5.47 -7.67 -13.34
C ARG A 346 6.84 -7.81 -14.00
N ASN A 347 7.41 -9.01 -13.88
CA ASN A 347 8.74 -9.36 -14.38
C ASN A 347 9.85 -8.40 -13.94
N GLY A 348 9.99 -8.28 -12.63
CA GLY A 348 10.97 -7.39 -12.00
C GLY A 348 11.13 -7.68 -10.52
N LYS A 349 11.89 -6.82 -9.85
CA LYS A 349 12.17 -6.87 -8.42
C LYS A 349 11.86 -5.52 -7.79
N GLN A 350 11.50 -5.53 -6.52
CA GLN A 350 11.31 -4.32 -5.71
C GLN A 350 12.07 -4.46 -4.40
N THR A 351 12.60 -3.34 -3.89
CA THR A 351 13.24 -3.33 -2.57
C THR A 351 12.20 -3.51 -1.46
N THR A 352 12.59 -4.21 -0.40
CA THR A 352 11.76 -4.40 0.79
C THR A 352 11.79 -3.20 1.73
N ARG A 353 12.91 -2.46 1.72
CA ARG A 353 13.12 -1.29 2.59
C ARG A 353 12.60 0.00 1.95
N ASN A 354 12.02 0.86 2.78
CA ASN A 354 11.77 2.25 2.40
C ASN A 354 13.10 2.99 2.23
N LEU A 355 13.34 3.57 1.05
CA LEU A 355 14.60 4.23 0.75
C LEU A 355 14.92 5.41 1.67
N THR A 356 13.89 6.06 2.24
CA THR A 356 14.08 7.13 3.24
C THR A 356 14.71 6.64 4.55
N GLN A 357 14.77 5.33 4.76
CA GLN A 357 15.25 4.67 5.97
C GLN A 357 16.54 3.85 5.73
N VAL A 358 17.09 3.93 4.52
CA VAL A 358 18.31 3.20 4.14
C VAL A 358 19.55 4.02 4.56
N GLU A 359 20.43 3.43 5.34
CA GLU A 359 21.69 4.04 5.77
C GLU A 359 22.77 3.89 4.68
N ASP A 360 22.55 4.55 3.55
CA ASP A 360 23.49 4.64 2.43
C ASP A 360 23.61 6.10 2.01
N PRO A 361 24.80 6.70 1.99
CA PRO A 361 24.97 8.12 1.70
C PRO A 361 24.52 8.51 0.29
N VAL A 362 24.57 7.58 -0.68
CA VAL A 362 24.10 7.83 -2.06
C VAL A 362 22.58 7.85 -2.09
N VAL A 363 21.93 6.93 -1.38
CA VAL A 363 20.47 6.90 -1.25
C VAL A 363 19.96 8.12 -0.49
N ALA A 364 20.66 8.53 0.58
CA ALA A 364 20.34 9.77 1.32
C ALA A 364 20.47 11.02 0.43
N ALA A 365 21.49 11.08 -0.43
CA ALA A 365 21.66 12.17 -1.40
C ALA A 365 20.52 12.18 -2.44
N TYR A 366 20.04 11.00 -2.88
CA TYR A 366 18.84 10.89 -3.73
C TYR A 366 17.61 11.48 -3.03
N VAL A 367 17.32 11.05 -1.80
CA VAL A 367 16.15 11.54 -1.05
C VAL A 367 16.22 13.07 -0.87
N ALA A 368 17.41 13.61 -0.56
CA ALA A 368 17.59 15.06 -0.44
C ALA A 368 17.39 15.81 -1.76
N ALA A 369 17.77 15.21 -2.90
CA ALA A 369 17.61 15.83 -4.21
C ALA A 369 16.15 15.94 -4.69
N LEU A 370 15.21 15.19 -4.05
CA LEU A 370 13.78 15.27 -4.37
C LEU A 370 13.13 16.57 -3.91
N ASP A 371 13.72 17.26 -2.94
CA ASP A 371 13.06 18.40 -2.25
C ASP A 371 12.77 19.56 -3.21
N ALA A 372 13.71 19.97 -4.01
CA ALA A 372 13.54 21.10 -4.92
C ALA A 372 12.47 20.84 -6.02
N PRO A 373 12.46 19.70 -6.75
CA PRO A 373 11.40 19.39 -7.70
C PRO A 373 10.02 19.28 -7.06
N VAL A 374 9.91 18.68 -5.87
CA VAL A 374 8.62 18.57 -5.17
C VAL A 374 8.10 19.94 -4.78
N HIS A 375 8.95 20.83 -4.26
CA HIS A 375 8.54 22.20 -3.97
C HIS A 375 8.12 22.96 -5.24
N ALA A 376 8.85 22.80 -6.34
CA ALA A 376 8.46 23.41 -7.62
C ALA A 376 7.09 22.91 -8.10
N TYR A 377 6.82 21.61 -7.95
CA TYR A 377 5.51 21.04 -8.25
C TYR A 377 4.41 21.59 -7.32
N MET A 378 4.68 21.72 -6.02
CA MET A 378 3.76 22.30 -5.05
C MET A 378 3.45 23.77 -5.34
N GLU A 379 4.40 24.56 -5.87
CA GLU A 379 4.13 25.94 -6.30
C GLU A 379 3.14 25.99 -7.48
N ARG A 380 3.24 25.06 -8.44
CA ARG A 380 2.23 24.92 -9.51
C ARG A 380 0.85 24.60 -8.91
N MET A 381 0.80 23.62 -7.99
CA MET A 381 -0.44 23.26 -7.30
C MET A 381 -1.02 24.46 -6.55
N ARG A 382 -0.19 25.27 -5.90
CA ARG A 382 -0.62 26.50 -5.19
C ARG A 382 -1.16 27.54 -6.16
N ALA A 383 -0.55 27.69 -7.34
CA ALA A 383 -1.06 28.59 -8.36
C ALA A 383 -2.43 28.13 -8.88
N HIS A 384 -2.58 26.84 -9.15
CA HIS A 384 -3.85 26.21 -9.57
C HIS A 384 -4.95 26.38 -8.49
N ALA A 385 -4.63 26.20 -7.23
CA ALA A 385 -5.59 26.32 -6.12
C ALA A 385 -6.23 27.71 -6.01
N ARG A 386 -5.60 28.77 -6.55
CA ARG A 386 -6.17 30.13 -6.54
C ARG A 386 -7.43 30.24 -7.39
N THR A 387 -7.51 29.49 -8.46
CA THR A 387 -8.66 29.47 -9.38
C THR A 387 -9.56 28.26 -9.14
N HIS A 388 -9.02 27.18 -8.53
CA HIS A 388 -9.71 25.91 -8.28
C HIS A 388 -9.55 25.49 -6.80
N PRO A 389 -10.15 26.21 -5.84
CA PRO A 389 -9.87 26.04 -4.40
C PRO A 389 -10.28 24.67 -3.84
N ASN A 390 -11.21 23.97 -4.51
CA ASN A 390 -11.73 22.67 -4.07
C ASN A 390 -11.17 21.50 -4.90
N HIS A 391 -10.23 21.75 -5.82
CA HIS A 391 -9.71 20.71 -6.68
C HIS A 391 -8.87 19.69 -5.88
N PRO A 392 -9.09 18.37 -6.01
CA PRO A 392 -8.46 17.36 -5.15
C PRO A 392 -6.92 17.32 -5.25
N TRP A 393 -6.37 17.70 -6.39
CA TRP A 393 -4.92 17.81 -6.58
C TRP A 393 -4.31 18.94 -5.77
N SER A 394 -4.91 20.15 -5.81
CA SER A 394 -4.26 21.38 -5.36
C SER A 394 -4.80 21.95 -4.04
N SER A 395 -6.02 21.57 -3.61
CA SER A 395 -6.68 22.15 -2.43
C SER A 395 -5.97 21.89 -1.10
N ARG A 396 -5.08 20.89 -1.03
CA ARG A 396 -4.39 20.48 0.20
C ARG A 396 -2.96 21.01 0.33
N VAL A 397 -2.53 21.95 -0.49
CA VAL A 397 -1.15 22.46 -0.47
C VAL A 397 -0.91 23.30 0.79
N THR A 398 -0.15 22.75 1.75
CA THR A 398 0.23 23.42 3.01
C THR A 398 1.58 24.15 2.92
N GLY A 399 2.41 23.83 1.95
CA GLY A 399 3.81 24.28 1.84
C GLY A 399 4.81 23.30 2.42
N LYS A 400 4.34 22.22 3.05
CA LYS A 400 5.16 21.09 3.53
C LYS A 400 4.62 19.78 3.02
N TYR A 401 5.50 18.81 2.86
CA TYR A 401 5.13 17.45 2.48
C TYR A 401 5.91 16.42 3.31
N ARG A 402 5.42 15.22 3.33
CA ARG A 402 6.10 14.06 3.92
C ARG A 402 6.06 12.89 2.93
N ILE A 403 7.21 12.30 2.67
CA ILE A 403 7.29 11.05 1.90
C ILE A 403 6.73 9.93 2.78
N THR A 404 5.71 9.24 2.28
CA THR A 404 5.07 8.10 2.97
C THR A 404 5.75 6.78 2.65
N GLY A 405 6.32 6.68 1.45
CA GLY A 405 7.07 5.53 0.99
C GLY A 405 7.97 5.90 -0.18
N SER A 406 9.14 5.31 -0.25
CA SER A 406 10.03 5.34 -1.40
C SER A 406 10.69 3.97 -1.54
N TRP A 407 10.75 3.46 -2.75
CA TRP A 407 11.27 2.13 -3.04
C TRP A 407 12.03 2.14 -4.36
N SER A 408 12.81 1.11 -4.64
CA SER A 408 13.41 0.94 -5.97
C SER A 408 12.78 -0.24 -6.69
N VAL A 409 12.53 -0.06 -7.97
CA VAL A 409 12.03 -1.10 -8.87
C VAL A 409 13.07 -1.36 -9.95
N LEU A 410 13.44 -2.63 -10.11
CA LEU A 410 14.26 -3.13 -11.20
C LEU A 410 13.37 -4.00 -12.09
N LEU A 411 12.95 -3.48 -13.24
CA LEU A 411 12.25 -4.22 -14.27
C LEU A 411 13.25 -4.91 -15.19
N LYS A 412 12.98 -6.16 -15.54
CA LYS A 412 13.70 -6.95 -16.55
C LYS A 412 13.04 -6.79 -17.92
N ALA A 413 13.62 -7.39 -18.96
CA ALA A 413 13.00 -7.46 -20.28
C ALA A 413 11.54 -7.96 -20.19
N ASN A 414 10.62 -7.36 -20.94
CA ASN A 414 9.16 -7.53 -20.84
C ASN A 414 8.54 -7.16 -19.48
N GLY A 415 9.31 -6.49 -18.61
CA GLY A 415 8.81 -5.98 -17.34
C GLY A 415 7.97 -4.70 -17.51
N PHE A 416 6.96 -4.57 -16.65
CA PHE A 416 6.07 -3.41 -16.65
C PHE A 416 5.36 -3.23 -15.31
N HIS A 417 4.75 -2.07 -15.12
CA HIS A 417 3.73 -1.86 -14.11
C HIS A 417 2.35 -1.99 -14.74
N ILE A 418 1.50 -2.85 -14.16
CA ILE A 418 0.07 -2.86 -14.47
C ILE A 418 -0.48 -1.46 -14.18
N ASN A 419 -1.45 -1.00 -14.97
CA ASN A 419 -2.10 0.28 -14.70
C ASN A 419 -2.72 0.27 -13.29
N HIS A 420 -2.42 1.31 -12.52
CA HIS A 420 -2.81 1.44 -11.12
C HIS A 420 -2.86 2.92 -10.71
N TYR A 421 -3.34 3.18 -9.53
CA TYR A 421 -3.30 4.45 -8.81
C TYR A 421 -2.79 4.19 -7.38
N HIS A 422 -2.46 5.25 -6.64
CA HIS A 422 -2.00 5.14 -5.27
C HIS A 422 -3.07 5.67 -4.30
N PRO A 423 -3.85 4.78 -3.63
CA PRO A 423 -5.04 5.19 -2.87
C PRO A 423 -4.74 6.09 -1.67
N GLU A 424 -3.55 5.98 -1.08
CA GLU A 424 -3.15 6.72 0.12
C GLU A 424 -2.20 7.89 -0.18
N GLY A 425 -1.83 8.11 -1.44
CA GLY A 425 -0.95 9.18 -1.85
C GLY A 425 -1.67 10.53 -2.03
N TRP A 426 -0.91 11.50 -2.41
CA TRP A 426 -1.34 12.80 -2.90
C TRP A 426 -0.54 13.19 -4.13
N ILE A 427 0.80 13.10 -4.04
CA ILE A 427 1.74 13.21 -5.13
C ILE A 427 2.43 11.85 -5.28
N SER A 428 2.37 11.29 -6.47
CA SER A 428 3.12 10.09 -6.86
C SER A 428 4.22 10.45 -7.84
N SER A 429 5.22 9.59 -7.98
CA SER A 429 6.41 9.89 -8.75
C SER A 429 6.99 8.71 -9.51
N ALA A 430 7.86 9.02 -10.47
CA ALA A 430 8.79 8.09 -11.08
C ALA A 430 10.13 8.77 -11.31
N TYR A 431 11.18 8.43 -10.56
CA TYR A 431 12.55 8.85 -10.83
C TYR A 431 13.28 7.76 -11.61
N TYR A 432 13.88 8.12 -12.73
CA TYR A 432 14.57 7.20 -13.63
C TYR A 432 16.07 7.17 -13.35
N VAL A 433 16.53 6.09 -12.73
CA VAL A 433 17.95 5.91 -12.35
C VAL A 433 18.75 5.35 -13.52
N ALA A 434 18.26 4.27 -14.14
CA ALA A 434 18.91 3.63 -15.28
C ALA A 434 17.87 3.15 -16.29
N LEU A 435 18.17 3.32 -17.54
CA LEU A 435 17.33 2.94 -18.68
C LEU A 435 18.13 2.08 -19.67
N PRO A 436 17.53 1.03 -20.26
CA PRO A 436 18.16 0.31 -21.34
C PRO A 436 18.16 1.13 -22.63
N ASP A 437 19.08 0.86 -23.53
CA ASP A 437 19.23 1.60 -24.80
C ASP A 437 17.92 1.64 -25.61
N ALA A 438 17.17 0.54 -25.65
CA ALA A 438 15.88 0.46 -26.33
C ALA A 438 14.86 1.49 -25.84
N VAL A 439 14.94 1.89 -24.57
CA VAL A 439 14.07 2.93 -23.96
C VAL A 439 14.67 4.31 -24.13
N ALA A 440 15.99 4.45 -23.94
CA ALA A 440 16.70 5.71 -23.99
C ALA A 440 16.74 6.30 -25.42
N ALA A 441 16.87 5.47 -26.44
CA ALA A 441 17.00 5.89 -27.84
C ALA A 441 15.75 6.58 -28.43
N GLY A 442 14.60 6.53 -27.75
CA GLY A 442 13.40 7.27 -28.15
C GLY A 442 12.84 6.87 -29.50
N GLY A 443 12.57 5.58 -29.70
CA GLY A 443 11.92 5.09 -30.91
C GLY A 443 10.41 5.31 -30.94
N ASN A 444 9.76 5.11 -32.09
CA ASN A 444 8.31 5.18 -32.27
C ASN A 444 7.51 4.12 -31.44
N THR A 445 8.21 3.21 -30.74
CA THR A 445 7.62 2.09 -30.04
C THR A 445 7.14 2.42 -28.61
N GLN A 446 7.53 3.58 -28.07
CA GLN A 446 7.21 4.02 -26.69
C GLN A 446 7.56 2.99 -25.61
N GLN A 447 8.47 2.04 -25.89
CA GLN A 447 8.87 0.99 -24.93
C GLN A 447 9.43 1.61 -23.65
N GLY A 448 8.99 1.08 -22.50
CA GLY A 448 9.42 1.54 -21.16
C GLY A 448 8.89 2.91 -20.74
N TRP A 449 8.05 3.56 -21.57
CA TRP A 449 7.48 4.86 -21.20
C TRP A 449 6.41 4.70 -20.14
N ILE A 450 6.26 5.72 -19.29
CA ILE A 450 5.12 5.83 -18.40
C ILE A 450 3.91 6.32 -19.19
N LYS A 451 2.77 5.68 -18.95
CA LYS A 451 1.50 6.01 -19.60
C LYS A 451 0.46 6.36 -18.55
N PHE A 452 -0.50 7.19 -18.93
CA PHE A 452 -1.57 7.69 -18.07
C PHE A 452 -2.93 7.58 -18.74
N GLY A 453 -4.00 7.50 -17.94
CA GLY A 453 -5.39 7.59 -18.37
C GLY A 453 -6.07 6.25 -18.63
N GLU A 454 -5.32 5.18 -18.86
CA GLU A 454 -5.85 3.85 -19.11
C GLU A 454 -6.04 3.11 -17.76
N PRO A 455 -7.28 2.68 -17.41
CA PRO A 455 -7.54 1.88 -16.23
C PRO A 455 -6.80 0.53 -16.23
N ARG A 456 -6.80 -0.14 -15.08
CA ARG A 456 -6.15 -1.46 -14.90
C ARG A 456 -6.69 -2.52 -15.88
N TRP A 457 -7.98 -2.46 -16.17
CA TRP A 457 -8.67 -3.40 -17.04
C TRP A 457 -9.16 -2.71 -18.30
N PRO A 458 -9.35 -3.44 -19.40
CA PRO A 458 -10.01 -2.90 -20.58
C PRO A 458 -11.35 -2.25 -20.19
N THR A 459 -11.45 -0.95 -20.43
CA THR A 459 -12.59 -0.13 -20.00
C THR A 459 -13.06 0.68 -21.22
N PRO A 460 -14.32 0.54 -21.65
CA PRO A 460 -14.84 1.23 -22.83
C PRO A 460 -14.59 2.74 -22.75
N GLY A 461 -14.08 3.32 -23.84
CA GLY A 461 -13.79 4.76 -23.94
C GLY A 461 -12.56 5.26 -23.15
N CYS A 462 -11.83 4.37 -22.45
CA CYS A 462 -10.73 4.76 -21.57
C CYS A 462 -9.37 4.17 -22.02
N GLY A 463 -8.79 4.67 -23.09
CA GLY A 463 -7.43 4.32 -23.52
C GLY A 463 -6.34 5.22 -22.93
N ILE A 464 -5.12 5.12 -23.44
CA ILE A 464 -4.00 5.97 -23.05
C ILE A 464 -4.27 7.42 -23.52
N GLU A 465 -4.12 8.38 -22.61
CA GLU A 465 -4.28 9.82 -22.88
C GLU A 465 -2.93 10.53 -22.97
N ARG A 466 -2.00 10.17 -22.12
CA ARG A 466 -0.69 10.78 -22.02
C ARG A 466 0.39 9.72 -21.90
N VAL A 467 1.51 9.94 -22.55
CA VAL A 467 2.75 9.20 -22.33
C VAL A 467 3.89 10.19 -22.05
N VAL A 468 4.84 9.78 -21.22
CA VAL A 468 6.05 10.54 -20.98
C VAL A 468 7.25 9.65 -21.27
N GLN A 469 8.12 10.13 -22.18
CA GLN A 469 9.39 9.47 -22.46
C GLN A 469 10.32 9.61 -21.26
N PRO A 470 10.79 8.49 -20.66
CA PRO A 470 11.73 8.55 -19.56
C PRO A 470 13.11 8.99 -20.02
N ARG A 471 13.80 9.74 -19.15
CA ARG A 471 15.23 10.08 -19.29
C ARG A 471 15.94 9.77 -17.99
N ALA A 472 17.15 9.23 -18.06
CA ALA A 472 17.94 9.01 -16.85
C ALA A 472 18.20 10.35 -16.13
N GLY A 473 17.91 10.43 -14.84
CA GLY A 473 17.95 11.66 -14.04
C GLY A 473 16.65 12.47 -14.04
N GLN A 474 15.62 12.02 -14.75
CA GLN A 474 14.32 12.69 -14.77
C GLN A 474 13.43 12.18 -13.66
N LEU A 475 12.71 13.09 -13.00
CA LEU A 475 11.65 12.84 -12.04
C LEU A 475 10.32 13.28 -12.66
N VAL A 476 9.36 12.36 -12.80
CA VAL A 476 7.99 12.68 -13.20
C VAL A 476 7.12 12.72 -11.96
N LEU A 477 6.41 13.84 -11.72
CA LEU A 477 5.46 14.03 -10.63
C LEU A 477 4.04 14.13 -11.17
N PHE A 478 3.08 13.51 -10.48
CA PHE A 478 1.68 13.47 -10.89
C PHE A 478 0.74 13.21 -9.70
N PRO A 479 -0.58 13.52 -9.84
CA PRO A 479 -1.58 13.20 -8.81
C PRO A 479 -1.72 11.69 -8.60
N SER A 480 -1.78 11.26 -7.34
CA SER A 480 -1.83 9.84 -6.98
C SER A 480 -3.08 9.11 -7.48
N TYR A 481 -4.18 9.82 -7.74
CA TYR A 481 -5.42 9.24 -8.28
C TYR A 481 -5.37 8.95 -9.79
N MET A 482 -4.38 9.44 -10.54
CA MET A 482 -4.31 9.20 -11.97
C MET A 482 -3.93 7.76 -12.27
N TRP A 483 -4.71 7.10 -13.13
CA TRP A 483 -4.32 5.82 -13.71
C TRP A 483 -2.98 5.97 -14.41
N HIS A 484 -2.03 5.13 -14.06
CA HIS A 484 -0.72 5.10 -14.68
C HIS A 484 -0.13 3.69 -14.71
N GLY A 485 0.77 3.46 -15.65
CA GLY A 485 1.46 2.19 -15.82
C GLY A 485 2.71 2.36 -16.67
N THR A 486 3.36 1.24 -17.01
CA THR A 486 4.54 1.26 -17.87
C THR A 486 4.28 0.41 -19.12
N ILE A 487 4.61 0.94 -20.29
CA ILE A 487 4.62 0.17 -21.54
C ILE A 487 5.79 -0.83 -21.45
N PRO A 488 5.58 -2.13 -21.69
CA PRO A 488 6.66 -3.13 -21.65
C PRO A 488 7.81 -2.78 -22.61
N PHE A 489 9.03 -3.23 -22.32
CA PHE A 489 10.21 -3.06 -23.17
C PHE A 489 10.92 -4.42 -23.37
N GLU A 490 11.52 -4.63 -24.52
CA GLU A 490 11.95 -5.97 -24.95
C GLU A 490 13.30 -6.40 -24.37
N GLN A 491 14.22 -5.48 -24.08
CA GLN A 491 15.59 -5.82 -23.74
C GLN A 491 16.16 -4.93 -22.64
N GLY A 492 17.06 -5.51 -21.83
CA GLY A 492 17.81 -4.79 -20.79
C GLY A 492 17.09 -4.73 -19.44
N GLU A 493 17.61 -3.85 -18.59
CA GLU A 493 17.08 -3.58 -17.25
C GLU A 493 16.73 -2.09 -17.12
N ARG A 494 15.62 -1.79 -16.45
CA ARG A 494 15.20 -0.44 -16.09
C ARG A 494 15.14 -0.32 -14.58
N ILE A 495 15.84 0.67 -14.02
CA ILE A 495 15.82 0.96 -12.58
C ILE A 495 15.11 2.30 -12.36
N THR A 496 14.11 2.29 -11.50
CA THR A 496 13.42 3.49 -11.02
C THR A 496 13.45 3.55 -9.50
N ALA A 497 13.36 4.75 -8.95
CA ALA A 497 13.21 5.02 -7.53
C ALA A 497 12.01 5.95 -7.33
N PRO A 498 10.76 5.42 -7.33
CA PRO A 498 9.56 6.19 -7.06
C PRO A 498 9.40 6.48 -5.57
N PHE A 499 8.56 7.49 -5.29
CA PHE A 499 8.05 7.78 -3.96
C PHE A 499 6.62 8.30 -4.02
N ASP A 500 5.91 8.17 -2.89
CA ASP A 500 4.64 8.83 -2.64
C ASP A 500 4.79 9.85 -1.52
N ALA A 501 4.09 10.98 -1.67
CA ALA A 501 4.07 12.03 -0.67
C ALA A 501 2.63 12.43 -0.30
N VAL A 502 2.49 12.95 0.92
CA VAL A 502 1.26 13.53 1.45
C VAL A 502 1.54 14.91 2.03
N PRO A 503 0.53 15.78 2.19
CA PRO A 503 0.68 17.04 2.91
C PRO A 503 1.18 16.81 4.34
N ALA A 504 2.05 17.70 4.84
CA ALA A 504 2.57 17.68 6.21
C ALA A 504 2.14 18.93 7.00
#